data_aeeb00fe754572f8f2b499bd712f0354
#
_entry.id   aeeb00fe754572f8f2b499bd712f0354
#
_cell.length_a   1.000
_cell.length_b   1.000
_cell.length_c   1.000
_cell.angle_alpha   90.00
_cell.angle_beta   90.00
_cell.angle_gamma   90.00
#
_symmetry.space_group_name_H-M   'P 1'
#
loop_
_entity.id
_entity.type
_entity.pdbx_description
1 polymer ?
#
loop_
_entity_poly.entity_id
_entity_poly.type
_entity_poly.pdbx_seq_one_letter_code
_entity_poly.pdbx_strand_id
1 'polypeptide(L)'
;MAAKKFNELLKEKTNGELTLKLFPDSTLGNAQAMISGVRGGTIDMEMSGSNNFTGLAPVFNLLDVPFLFRDTAHAHKTLDGKVGDELKKSLDSKGLKVLAYWENGWRDVTNSRAPVKTPGDLKGLKIRTNNSPMNIAAFKIFGANPIPMPFSEVYTGLETRTIDAQEHPINVVWSAKFYEVQKYLSLTHHAYSPLLLVINKAKFDALSPQLQEALLSSAKEAGDYQRKLVAEDQQKIIDGMKEAGVEVLTDIDRKAFSDALGSQVRDMFLKDNPQGADLLKAVDEVQ
;
A
#
# COMPACT_ATOMS: atom_id res chain seq x y z
N MET A 1 14.43 -4.44 5.58
CA MET A 1 15.68 -4.04 4.87
C MET A 1 15.72 -2.54 4.62
N ALA A 2 14.76 -1.96 3.92
CA ALA A 2 14.77 -0.52 3.58
C ALA A 2 14.87 0.44 4.79
N ALA A 3 14.14 0.18 5.88
CA ALA A 3 14.25 1.03 7.08
C ALA A 3 15.65 1.00 7.73
N LYS A 4 16.38 -0.12 7.60
CA LYS A 4 17.80 -0.18 8.03
C LYS A 4 18.67 0.67 7.11
N LYS A 5 18.46 0.57 5.78
CA LYS A 5 19.17 1.40 4.80
C LYS A 5 18.90 2.88 5.01
N PHE A 6 17.64 3.26 5.30
CA PHE A 6 17.30 4.62 5.66
C PHE A 6 18.06 5.12 6.89
N ASN A 7 18.14 4.30 7.95
CA ASN A 7 18.90 4.66 9.16
C ASN A 7 20.41 4.80 8.90
N GLU A 8 20.98 3.94 8.06
CA GLU A 8 22.40 4.03 7.64
C GLU A 8 22.68 5.34 6.91
N LEU A 9 21.87 5.65 5.88
CA LEU A 9 22.01 6.88 5.10
C LEU A 9 21.80 8.14 5.96
N LEU A 10 20.79 8.11 6.83
CA LEU A 10 20.50 9.22 7.72
C LEU A 10 21.66 9.48 8.69
N LYS A 11 22.17 8.42 9.31
CA LYS A 11 23.33 8.51 10.20
C LYS A 11 24.57 9.05 9.49
N GLU A 12 24.83 8.59 8.27
CA GLU A 12 25.96 9.06 7.45
C GLU A 12 25.83 10.55 7.12
N LYS A 13 24.66 10.97 6.57
CA LYS A 13 24.42 12.36 6.13
C LYS A 13 24.33 13.37 7.27
N THR A 14 24.06 12.91 8.49
CA THR A 14 23.95 13.78 9.67
C THR A 14 25.10 13.62 10.66
N ASN A 15 26.17 12.90 10.29
CA ASN A 15 27.28 12.58 11.19
C ASN A 15 26.82 11.96 12.53
N GLY A 16 25.73 11.19 12.49
CA GLY A 16 25.16 10.53 13.66
C GLY A 16 24.23 11.39 14.52
N GLU A 17 23.95 12.62 14.13
CA GLU A 17 23.03 13.49 14.87
C GLU A 17 21.59 12.95 14.85
N LEU A 18 21.16 12.36 13.72
CA LEU A 18 19.89 11.66 13.61
C LEU A 18 20.11 10.16 13.42
N THR A 19 19.38 9.38 14.22
CA THR A 19 19.35 7.93 14.13
C THR A 19 17.95 7.42 14.38
N LEU A 20 17.62 6.21 13.87
CA LEU A 20 16.32 5.60 14.03
C LEU A 20 16.40 4.39 14.95
N LYS A 21 15.49 4.30 15.91
CA LYS A 21 15.14 3.05 16.60
C LYS A 21 13.93 2.44 15.90
N LEU A 22 14.09 1.23 15.38
CA LEU A 22 13.05 0.55 14.60
C LEU A 22 12.19 -0.34 15.51
N PHE A 23 10.88 -0.29 15.29
CA PHE A 23 9.87 -1.09 15.97
C PHE A 23 9.02 -1.83 14.91
N PRO A 24 9.47 -3.00 14.44
CA PRO A 24 8.79 -3.76 13.40
C PRO A 24 7.53 -4.45 13.93
N ASP A 25 6.81 -5.11 13.00
CA ASP A 25 5.75 -6.07 13.28
C ASP A 25 4.60 -5.52 14.15
N SER A 26 4.26 -4.25 13.93
CA SER A 26 3.17 -3.55 14.65
C SER A 26 3.32 -3.58 16.19
N THR A 27 4.55 -3.65 16.70
CA THR A 27 4.81 -3.68 18.15
C THR A 27 4.38 -2.43 18.89
N LEU A 28 4.18 -1.30 18.18
CA LEU A 28 3.64 -0.05 18.74
C LEU A 28 2.12 0.12 18.50
N GLY A 29 1.44 -0.93 18.02
CA GLY A 29 0.02 -0.93 17.71
C GLY A 29 -0.27 -1.08 16.21
N ASN A 30 -1.57 -1.10 15.86
CA ASN A 30 -1.98 -1.11 14.45
C ASN A 30 -1.71 0.23 13.77
N ALA A 31 -1.86 0.30 12.45
CA ALA A 31 -1.56 1.50 11.65
C ALA A 31 -2.28 2.76 12.17
N GLN A 32 -3.56 2.66 12.55
CA GLN A 32 -4.32 3.81 13.04
C GLN A 32 -3.78 4.32 14.38
N ALA A 33 -3.39 3.43 15.29
CA ALA A 33 -2.78 3.79 16.56
C ALA A 33 -1.40 4.44 16.32
N MET A 34 -0.58 3.90 15.41
CA MET A 34 0.73 4.47 15.08
C MET A 34 0.60 5.84 14.41
N ILE A 35 -0.30 6.02 13.44
CA ILE A 35 -0.57 7.33 12.81
C ILE A 35 -1.03 8.35 13.86
N SER A 36 -1.91 7.96 14.77
CA SER A 36 -2.34 8.82 15.88
C SER A 36 -1.18 9.18 16.80
N GLY A 37 -0.31 8.22 17.10
CA GLY A 37 0.91 8.43 17.87
C GLY A 37 1.89 9.40 17.20
N VAL A 38 2.07 9.31 15.86
CA VAL A 38 2.90 10.27 15.11
C VAL A 38 2.28 11.66 15.16
N ARG A 39 0.98 11.79 14.93
CA ARG A 39 0.29 13.09 15.01
C ARG A 39 0.38 13.70 16.39
N GLY A 40 0.25 12.89 17.45
CA GLY A 40 0.37 13.31 18.84
C GLY A 40 1.81 13.52 19.32
N GLY A 41 2.82 13.14 18.52
CA GLY A 41 4.24 13.30 18.85
C GLY A 41 4.82 12.25 19.80
N THR A 42 4.07 11.20 20.17
CA THR A 42 4.55 10.06 20.98
C THR A 42 5.35 9.06 20.16
N ILE A 43 5.12 9.00 18.85
CA ILE A 43 5.92 8.31 17.86
C ILE A 43 6.48 9.36 16.92
N ASP A 44 7.76 9.25 16.53
CA ASP A 44 8.36 10.25 15.64
C ASP A 44 7.95 10.03 14.20
N MET A 45 8.00 8.78 13.74
CA MET A 45 7.78 8.37 12.35
C MET A 45 7.03 7.04 12.29
N GLU A 46 6.27 6.85 11.20
CA GLU A 46 5.68 5.56 10.90
C GLU A 46 5.67 5.30 9.39
N MET A 47 5.44 4.06 9.00
CA MET A 47 5.31 3.64 7.60
C MET A 47 4.16 2.66 7.46
N SER A 48 3.15 3.06 6.67
CA SER A 48 2.04 2.17 6.34
C SER A 48 1.43 2.48 4.97
N GLY A 49 0.52 1.61 4.52
CA GLY A 49 -0.17 1.77 3.24
C GLY A 49 -0.98 3.06 3.15
N SER A 50 -1.03 3.65 1.95
CA SER A 50 -1.77 4.88 1.64
C SER A 50 -3.23 4.86 2.11
N ASN A 51 -3.87 3.70 2.05
CA ASN A 51 -5.23 3.47 2.51
C ASN A 51 -5.48 3.83 3.99
N ASN A 52 -4.44 3.79 4.83
CA ASN A 52 -4.57 4.12 6.25
C ASN A 52 -4.70 5.63 6.51
N PHE A 53 -4.42 6.46 5.51
CA PHE A 53 -4.50 7.92 5.60
C PHE A 53 -5.79 8.49 5.01
N THR A 54 -6.65 7.68 4.39
CA THR A 54 -7.90 8.13 3.74
C THR A 54 -8.88 8.80 4.71
N GLY A 55 -8.90 8.38 5.97
CA GLY A 55 -9.70 9.02 7.02
C GLY A 55 -9.21 10.43 7.41
N LEU A 56 -7.94 10.75 7.19
CA LEU A 56 -7.36 12.06 7.44
C LEU A 56 -7.41 12.95 6.20
N ALA A 57 -7.16 12.39 5.04
CA ALA A 57 -7.16 13.05 3.75
C ALA A 57 -7.86 12.15 2.72
N PRO A 58 -9.18 12.32 2.51
CA PRO A 58 -9.97 11.45 1.63
C PRO A 58 -9.46 11.37 0.19
N VAL A 59 -8.68 12.36 -0.26
CA VAL A 59 -8.05 12.37 -1.58
C VAL A 59 -7.10 11.18 -1.80
N PHE A 60 -6.57 10.55 -0.74
CA PHE A 60 -5.77 9.32 -0.85
C PHE A 60 -6.57 8.12 -1.35
N ASN A 61 -7.90 8.17 -1.31
CA ASN A 61 -8.76 7.16 -1.96
C ASN A 61 -8.48 7.04 -3.47
N LEU A 62 -7.90 8.06 -4.10
CA LEU A 62 -7.43 8.01 -5.48
C LEU A 62 -6.52 6.79 -5.71
N LEU A 63 -5.59 6.54 -4.81
CA LEU A 63 -4.58 5.47 -4.95
C LEU A 63 -5.16 4.06 -4.79
N ASP A 64 -6.38 3.96 -4.25
CA ASP A 64 -7.10 2.69 -4.10
C ASP A 64 -8.13 2.45 -5.23
N VAL A 65 -8.22 3.35 -6.22
CA VAL A 65 -9.04 3.11 -7.42
C VAL A 65 -8.39 1.98 -8.22
N PRO A 66 -9.09 0.85 -8.44
CA PRO A 66 -8.50 -0.26 -9.19
C PRO A 66 -8.17 0.13 -10.63
N PHE A 67 -7.10 -0.46 -11.14
CA PHE A 67 -6.58 -0.21 -12.50
C PHE A 67 -6.25 1.26 -12.79
N LEU A 68 -5.98 2.05 -11.73
CA LEU A 68 -5.56 3.45 -11.87
C LEU A 68 -4.23 3.57 -12.63
N PHE A 69 -3.29 2.69 -12.33
CA PHE A 69 -1.97 2.70 -12.95
C PHE A 69 -1.85 1.65 -14.04
N ARG A 70 -1.18 1.99 -15.14
CA ARG A 70 -0.94 1.10 -16.28
C ARG A 70 0.12 0.02 -15.96
N ASP A 71 1.19 0.48 -15.30
CA ASP A 71 2.34 -0.33 -14.91
C ASP A 71 3.10 0.32 -13.74
N THR A 72 4.15 -0.34 -13.27
CA THR A 72 4.99 0.14 -12.16
C THR A 72 5.70 1.46 -12.47
N ALA A 73 6.16 1.66 -13.71
CA ALA A 73 6.83 2.89 -14.10
C ALA A 73 5.86 4.08 -14.06
N HIS A 74 4.64 3.88 -14.53
CA HIS A 74 3.56 4.86 -14.44
C HIS A 74 3.23 5.21 -12.99
N ALA A 75 3.11 4.20 -12.11
CA ALA A 75 2.86 4.42 -10.68
C ALA A 75 3.99 5.23 -10.03
N HIS A 76 5.25 4.87 -10.28
CA HIS A 76 6.40 5.59 -9.75
C HIS A 76 6.48 7.04 -10.25
N LYS A 77 6.33 7.29 -11.57
CA LYS A 77 6.32 8.64 -12.13
C LYS A 77 5.21 9.51 -11.55
N THR A 78 4.03 8.93 -11.35
CA THR A 78 2.87 9.64 -10.77
C THR A 78 3.16 10.03 -9.32
N LEU A 79 3.63 9.09 -8.51
CA LEU A 79 3.88 9.29 -7.08
C LEU A 79 5.09 10.18 -6.79
N ASP A 80 6.12 10.12 -7.64
CA ASP A 80 7.31 10.96 -7.53
C ASP A 80 7.15 12.32 -8.23
N GLY A 81 6.02 12.54 -8.91
CA GLY A 81 5.68 13.77 -9.62
C GLY A 81 4.64 14.63 -8.91
N LYS A 82 4.02 15.54 -9.68
CA LYS A 82 3.06 16.54 -9.18
C LYS A 82 1.89 15.93 -8.40
N VAL A 83 1.34 14.82 -8.88
CA VAL A 83 0.21 14.15 -8.21
C VAL A 83 0.62 13.69 -6.81
N GLY A 84 1.77 13.02 -6.71
CA GLY A 84 2.29 12.59 -5.41
C GLY A 84 2.58 13.76 -4.47
N ASP A 85 3.09 14.89 -4.99
CA ASP A 85 3.37 16.09 -4.19
C ASP A 85 2.09 16.73 -3.66
N GLU A 86 1.02 16.81 -4.46
CA GLU A 86 -0.27 17.31 -4.00
C GLU A 86 -0.89 16.39 -2.93
N LEU A 87 -0.78 15.07 -3.10
CA LEU A 87 -1.22 14.11 -2.08
C LEU A 87 -0.44 14.31 -0.78
N LYS A 88 0.91 14.44 -0.83
CA LYS A 88 1.75 14.69 0.35
C LYS A 88 1.29 15.94 1.11
N LYS A 89 1.07 17.06 0.39
CA LYS A 89 0.62 18.33 0.98
C LYS A 89 -0.70 18.21 1.73
N SER A 90 -1.60 17.33 1.28
CA SER A 90 -2.91 17.14 1.93
C SER A 90 -2.80 16.66 3.39
N LEU A 91 -1.67 16.04 3.77
CA LEU A 91 -1.41 15.60 5.14
C LEU A 91 -0.68 16.64 6.01
N ASP A 92 -0.09 17.69 5.43
CA ASP A 92 0.61 18.73 6.18
C ASP A 92 -0.30 19.40 7.21
N SER A 93 -1.55 19.75 6.82
CA SER A 93 -2.56 20.32 7.71
C SER A 93 -3.09 19.33 8.75
N LYS A 94 -2.75 18.07 8.64
CA LYS A 94 -3.14 16.99 9.56
C LYS A 94 -2.05 16.65 10.58
N GLY A 95 -0.97 17.43 10.60
CA GLY A 95 0.16 17.24 11.51
C GLY A 95 1.18 16.17 11.07
N LEU A 96 1.13 15.77 9.79
CA LEU A 96 2.02 14.78 9.22
C LEU A 96 2.80 15.37 8.05
N LYS A 97 4.10 15.09 7.99
CA LYS A 97 4.95 15.34 6.83
C LYS A 97 5.27 14.01 6.15
N VAL A 98 4.89 13.87 4.88
CA VAL A 98 5.29 12.69 4.09
C VAL A 98 6.70 12.92 3.56
N LEU A 99 7.62 12.01 3.89
CA LEU A 99 9.00 12.06 3.45
C LEU A 99 9.19 11.42 2.07
N ALA A 100 8.58 10.23 1.87
CA ALA A 100 8.69 9.49 0.63
C ALA A 100 7.53 8.51 0.45
N TYR A 101 7.31 8.10 -0.81
CA TYR A 101 6.56 6.89 -1.14
C TYR A 101 7.53 5.74 -1.33
N TRP A 102 7.28 4.63 -0.61
CA TRP A 102 7.99 3.37 -0.76
C TRP A 102 7.11 2.33 -1.43
N GLU A 103 7.70 1.26 -1.90
CA GLU A 103 6.99 0.19 -2.60
C GLU A 103 6.22 -0.69 -1.61
N ASN A 104 4.91 -0.79 -1.75
CA ASN A 104 4.16 -1.93 -1.27
C ASN A 104 3.97 -2.92 -2.42
N GLY A 105 3.50 -2.42 -3.56
CA GLY A 105 3.47 -3.15 -4.82
C GLY A 105 2.06 -3.39 -5.36
N TRP A 106 1.99 -4.20 -6.42
CA TRP A 106 0.75 -4.64 -7.03
C TRP A 106 0.02 -5.61 -6.12
N ARG A 107 -1.26 -5.35 -5.91
CA ARG A 107 -2.13 -6.14 -5.06
C ARG A 107 -2.72 -7.30 -5.85
N ASP A 108 -2.64 -8.47 -5.25
CA ASP A 108 -3.04 -9.75 -5.81
C ASP A 108 -3.95 -10.48 -4.82
N VAL A 109 -4.79 -11.37 -5.33
CA VAL A 109 -5.73 -12.12 -4.49
C VAL A 109 -5.12 -13.45 -4.09
N THR A 110 -5.15 -13.78 -2.78
CA THR A 110 -4.98 -15.16 -2.32
C THR A 110 -6.27 -15.69 -1.71
N ASN A 111 -6.49 -17.00 -1.81
CA ASN A 111 -7.63 -17.65 -1.18
C ASN A 111 -7.39 -19.16 -0.95
N SER A 112 -8.29 -19.79 -0.16
CA SER A 112 -8.20 -21.23 0.16
C SER A 112 -9.21 -22.10 -0.58
N ARG A 113 -10.07 -21.52 -1.47
CA ARG A 113 -11.19 -22.24 -2.07
C ARG A 113 -10.91 -22.74 -3.49
N ALA A 114 -10.61 -21.82 -4.41
CA ALA A 114 -10.44 -22.11 -5.82
C ALA A 114 -9.60 -21.05 -6.53
N PRO A 115 -9.00 -21.38 -7.68
CA PRO A 115 -8.32 -20.40 -8.54
C PRO A 115 -9.27 -19.24 -8.92
N VAL A 116 -8.75 -18.01 -8.93
CA VAL A 116 -9.48 -16.80 -9.35
C VAL A 116 -8.89 -16.31 -10.66
N LYS A 117 -9.63 -16.46 -11.76
CA LYS A 117 -9.24 -15.99 -13.11
C LYS A 117 -10.09 -14.81 -13.59
N THR A 118 -11.33 -14.77 -13.16
CA THR A 118 -12.34 -13.76 -13.54
C THR A 118 -13.02 -13.17 -12.29
N PRO A 119 -13.72 -12.02 -12.38
CA PRO A 119 -14.50 -11.50 -11.26
C PRO A 119 -15.52 -12.51 -10.72
N GLY A 120 -16.12 -13.34 -11.59
CA GLY A 120 -17.10 -14.35 -11.20
C GLY A 120 -16.59 -15.37 -10.19
N ASP A 121 -15.28 -15.66 -10.22
CA ASP A 121 -14.64 -16.61 -9.30
C ASP A 121 -14.53 -16.07 -7.86
N LEU A 122 -14.70 -14.76 -7.68
CA LEU A 122 -14.74 -14.11 -6.35
C LEU A 122 -16.13 -14.19 -5.69
N LYS A 123 -17.15 -14.64 -6.43
CA LYS A 123 -18.54 -14.61 -5.94
C LYS A 123 -18.69 -15.37 -4.61
N GLY A 124 -19.19 -14.65 -3.62
CA GLY A 124 -19.49 -15.19 -2.29
C GLY A 124 -18.25 -15.46 -1.41
N LEU A 125 -17.01 -15.19 -1.88
CA LEU A 125 -15.84 -15.29 -1.02
C LEU A 125 -15.87 -14.21 0.07
N LYS A 126 -15.65 -14.61 1.31
CA LYS A 126 -15.36 -13.70 2.41
C LYS A 126 -13.93 -13.22 2.26
N ILE A 127 -13.75 -12.06 1.62
CA ILE A 127 -12.42 -11.51 1.36
C ILE A 127 -12.10 -10.40 2.35
N ARG A 128 -10.96 -10.52 3.00
CA ARG A 128 -10.44 -9.38 3.77
C ARG A 128 -10.01 -8.27 2.84
N THR A 129 -10.47 -7.07 3.12
CA THR A 129 -9.99 -5.84 2.50
C THR A 129 -9.36 -4.92 3.56
N ASN A 130 -8.60 -3.92 3.10
CA ASN A 130 -8.29 -2.76 3.92
C ASN A 130 -9.56 -1.90 4.13
N ASN A 131 -9.45 -0.81 4.87
CA ASN A 131 -10.59 0.07 5.17
C ASN A 131 -10.94 1.06 4.03
N SER A 132 -10.31 0.95 2.85
CA SER A 132 -10.59 1.84 1.74
C SER A 132 -11.99 1.61 1.17
N PRO A 133 -12.84 2.66 1.09
CA PRO A 133 -14.16 2.54 0.46
C PRO A 133 -14.08 2.09 -0.99
N MET A 134 -13.03 2.50 -1.73
CA MET A 134 -12.82 2.13 -3.13
C MET A 134 -12.56 0.63 -3.27
N ASN A 135 -11.69 0.08 -2.42
CA ASN A 135 -11.37 -1.33 -2.42
C ASN A 135 -12.59 -2.19 -2.02
N ILE A 136 -13.30 -1.78 -0.97
CA ILE A 136 -14.56 -2.43 -0.54
C ILE A 136 -15.58 -2.43 -1.66
N ALA A 137 -15.78 -1.30 -2.35
CA ALA A 137 -16.72 -1.18 -3.46
C ALA A 137 -16.33 -2.10 -4.63
N ALA A 138 -15.05 -2.14 -4.99
CA ALA A 138 -14.56 -2.99 -6.07
C ALA A 138 -14.87 -4.47 -5.82
N PHE A 139 -14.54 -4.98 -4.63
CA PHE A 139 -14.80 -6.39 -4.32
C PHE A 139 -16.29 -6.72 -4.18
N LYS A 140 -17.15 -5.75 -3.77
CA LYS A 140 -18.60 -5.91 -3.84
C LYS A 140 -19.08 -6.04 -5.29
N ILE A 141 -18.58 -5.21 -6.20
CA ILE A 141 -18.90 -5.27 -7.63
C ILE A 141 -18.48 -6.61 -8.22
N PHE A 142 -17.32 -7.16 -7.83
CA PHE A 142 -16.88 -8.50 -8.21
C PHE A 142 -17.71 -9.64 -7.60
N GLY A 143 -18.68 -9.32 -6.73
CA GLY A 143 -19.58 -10.30 -6.11
C GLY A 143 -19.02 -10.97 -4.86
N ALA A 144 -17.90 -10.53 -4.35
CA ALA A 144 -17.35 -11.00 -3.08
C ALA A 144 -18.06 -10.35 -1.88
N ASN A 145 -17.79 -10.87 -0.70
CA ASN A 145 -18.20 -10.32 0.59
C ASN A 145 -16.97 -9.70 1.28
N PRO A 146 -16.64 -8.42 1.03
CA PRO A 146 -15.49 -7.78 1.64
C PRO A 146 -15.71 -7.56 3.14
N ILE A 147 -14.70 -7.90 3.92
CA ILE A 147 -14.66 -7.76 5.38
C ILE A 147 -13.45 -6.88 5.73
N PRO A 148 -13.65 -5.58 6.02
CA PRO A 148 -12.58 -4.70 6.47
C PRO A 148 -12.02 -5.20 7.81
N MET A 149 -10.67 -5.29 7.87
CA MET A 149 -10.00 -5.84 9.03
C MET A 149 -8.58 -5.27 9.15
N PRO A 150 -8.07 -4.95 10.37
CA PRO A 150 -6.67 -4.57 10.58
C PRO A 150 -5.71 -5.62 10.04
N PHE A 151 -4.55 -5.17 9.53
CA PHE A 151 -3.55 -6.09 8.96
C PHE A 151 -3.08 -7.15 9.97
N SER A 152 -2.90 -6.77 11.24
CA SER A 152 -2.46 -7.66 12.32
C SER A 152 -3.41 -8.84 12.60
N GLU A 153 -4.65 -8.78 12.13
CA GLU A 153 -5.66 -9.82 12.35
C GLU A 153 -5.81 -10.78 11.15
N VAL A 154 -5.17 -10.46 10.02
CA VAL A 154 -5.40 -11.17 8.75
C VAL A 154 -4.97 -12.63 8.81
N TYR A 155 -3.76 -12.91 9.33
CA TYR A 155 -3.26 -14.29 9.43
C TYR A 155 -4.22 -15.18 10.22
N THR A 156 -4.60 -14.73 11.42
CA THR A 156 -5.55 -15.48 12.28
C THR A 156 -6.91 -15.61 11.62
N GLY A 157 -7.38 -14.56 10.93
CA GLY A 157 -8.65 -14.60 10.19
C GLY A 157 -8.66 -15.64 9.07
N LEU A 158 -7.54 -15.81 8.35
CA LEU A 158 -7.34 -16.82 7.32
C LEU A 158 -7.22 -18.23 7.93
N GLU A 159 -6.42 -18.37 8.98
CA GLU A 159 -6.17 -19.63 9.68
C GLU A 159 -7.47 -20.20 10.26
N THR A 160 -8.27 -19.37 10.93
CA THR A 160 -9.56 -19.75 11.52
C THR A 160 -10.70 -19.82 10.50
N ARG A 161 -10.46 -19.48 9.24
CA ARG A 161 -11.46 -19.41 8.17
C ARG A 161 -12.61 -18.44 8.44
N THR A 162 -12.39 -17.45 9.30
CA THR A 162 -13.29 -16.30 9.47
C THR A 162 -13.40 -15.52 8.16
N ILE A 163 -12.29 -15.47 7.40
CA ILE A 163 -12.19 -15.01 6.03
C ILE A 163 -11.64 -16.13 5.14
N ASP A 164 -12.06 -16.19 3.87
CA ASP A 164 -11.62 -17.19 2.89
C ASP A 164 -10.41 -16.70 2.08
N ALA A 165 -10.31 -15.37 1.94
CA ALA A 165 -9.41 -14.70 1.01
C ALA A 165 -8.88 -13.39 1.58
N GLN A 166 -7.79 -12.91 1.00
CA GLN A 166 -7.23 -11.60 1.23
C GLN A 166 -6.59 -11.06 -0.06
N GLU A 167 -6.22 -9.77 -0.09
CA GLU A 167 -5.55 -9.14 -1.21
C GLU A 167 -4.40 -8.26 -0.72
N HIS A 168 -3.19 -8.60 -1.12
CA HIS A 168 -1.95 -7.87 -0.85
C HIS A 168 -0.92 -8.12 -1.93
N PRO A 169 0.11 -7.27 -2.01
CA PRO A 169 1.30 -7.57 -2.82
C PRO A 169 1.99 -8.86 -2.35
N ILE A 170 2.62 -9.56 -3.29
CA ILE A 170 3.20 -10.88 -3.03
C ILE A 170 4.32 -10.87 -1.99
N ASN A 171 5.09 -9.79 -1.91
CA ASN A 171 6.10 -9.59 -0.87
C ASN A 171 5.49 -9.52 0.54
N VAL A 172 4.28 -8.97 0.66
CA VAL A 172 3.53 -8.96 1.93
C VAL A 172 2.97 -10.35 2.22
N VAL A 173 2.40 -11.02 1.22
CA VAL A 173 1.91 -12.41 1.36
C VAL A 173 3.03 -13.32 1.86
N TRP A 174 4.25 -13.14 1.31
CA TRP A 174 5.44 -13.91 1.70
C TRP A 174 5.91 -13.56 3.12
N SER A 175 6.15 -12.28 3.41
CA SER A 175 6.70 -11.86 4.70
C SER A 175 5.76 -12.08 5.88
N ALA A 176 4.44 -11.96 5.67
CA ALA A 176 3.41 -12.24 6.66
C ALA A 176 2.99 -13.71 6.69
N LYS A 177 3.64 -14.56 5.89
CA LYS A 177 3.41 -16.00 5.81
C LYS A 177 1.97 -16.41 5.47
N PHE A 178 1.23 -15.55 4.76
CA PHE A 178 -0.15 -15.90 4.35
C PHE A 178 -0.19 -17.13 3.46
N TYR A 179 0.90 -17.45 2.75
CA TYR A 179 1.03 -18.65 1.95
C TYR A 179 0.91 -19.96 2.77
N GLU A 180 1.14 -19.94 4.08
CA GLU A 180 0.96 -21.11 4.96
C GLU A 180 -0.53 -21.47 5.15
N VAL A 181 -1.42 -20.47 5.02
CA VAL A 181 -2.86 -20.61 5.25
C VAL A 181 -3.72 -20.30 4.02
N GLN A 182 -3.08 -20.12 2.84
CA GLN A 182 -3.75 -19.87 1.56
C GLN A 182 -3.24 -20.85 0.48
N LYS A 183 -4.15 -21.38 -0.32
CA LYS A 183 -3.84 -22.39 -1.34
C LYS A 183 -3.55 -21.81 -2.72
N TYR A 184 -4.19 -20.71 -3.05
CA TYR A 184 -4.18 -20.12 -4.38
C TYR A 184 -3.71 -18.68 -4.31
N LEU A 185 -2.81 -18.31 -5.23
CA LEU A 185 -2.42 -16.92 -5.49
C LEU A 185 -2.78 -16.61 -6.95
N SER A 186 -3.63 -15.62 -7.16
CA SER A 186 -4.00 -15.13 -8.48
C SER A 186 -3.41 -13.73 -8.69
N LEU A 187 -2.51 -13.57 -9.67
CA LEU A 187 -1.81 -12.32 -9.96
C LEU A 187 -2.74 -11.34 -10.69
N THR A 188 -3.76 -10.89 -9.99
CA THR A 188 -4.80 -9.99 -10.52
C THR A 188 -4.27 -8.60 -10.83
N HIS A 189 -3.26 -8.13 -10.11
CA HIS A 189 -2.69 -6.78 -10.24
C HIS A 189 -3.78 -5.72 -10.34
N HIS A 190 -4.84 -5.87 -9.53
CA HIS A 190 -6.04 -5.03 -9.61
C HIS A 190 -5.83 -3.63 -9.05
N ALA A 191 -4.85 -3.42 -8.18
CA ALA A 191 -4.47 -2.11 -7.66
C ALA A 191 -2.97 -2.06 -7.35
N TYR A 192 -2.38 -0.88 -7.47
CA TYR A 192 -1.02 -0.60 -6.97
C TYR A 192 -1.12 0.18 -5.67
N SER A 193 -0.38 -0.22 -4.67
CA SER A 193 -0.43 0.37 -3.34
C SER A 193 0.96 0.86 -2.92
N PRO A 194 1.16 2.17 -2.66
CA PRO A 194 2.39 2.66 -2.05
C PRO A 194 2.33 2.59 -0.51
N LEU A 195 3.51 2.56 0.10
CA LEU A 195 3.70 2.88 1.52
C LEU A 195 4.05 4.37 1.66
N LEU A 196 3.47 5.03 2.64
CA LEU A 196 3.85 6.38 3.04
C LEU A 196 4.79 6.30 4.23
N LEU A 197 5.98 6.88 4.09
CA LEU A 197 6.87 7.16 5.22
C LEU A 197 6.55 8.56 5.72
N VAL A 198 6.00 8.66 6.94
CA VAL A 198 5.57 9.93 7.53
C VAL A 198 6.30 10.23 8.82
N ILE A 199 6.49 11.52 9.10
CA ILE A 199 7.04 12.05 10.35
C ILE A 199 6.07 13.06 10.96
N ASN A 200 6.09 13.22 12.29
CA ASN A 200 5.40 14.32 12.94
C ASN A 200 5.85 15.66 12.35
N LYS A 201 4.88 16.42 11.82
CA LYS A 201 5.19 17.65 11.08
C LYS A 201 5.88 18.70 11.96
N ALA A 202 5.45 18.89 13.21
CA ALA A 202 6.07 19.87 14.08
C ALA A 202 7.52 19.49 14.42
N LYS A 203 7.81 18.20 14.61
CA LYS A 203 9.19 17.73 14.83
C LYS A 203 10.04 17.93 13.57
N PHE A 204 9.50 17.66 12.38
CA PHE A 204 10.20 17.92 11.12
C PHE A 204 10.50 19.41 10.94
N ASP A 205 9.52 20.28 11.15
CA ASP A 205 9.66 21.73 10.99
C ASP A 205 10.64 22.35 12.01
N ALA A 206 10.84 21.71 13.17
CA ALA A 206 11.79 22.13 14.20
C ALA A 206 13.26 21.78 13.88
N LEU A 207 13.49 20.91 12.87
CA LEU A 207 14.84 20.56 12.44
C LEU A 207 15.47 21.68 11.62
N SER A 208 16.79 21.77 11.65
CA SER A 208 17.53 22.66 10.74
C SER A 208 17.26 22.30 9.27
N PRO A 209 17.38 23.25 8.32
CA PRO A 209 17.23 22.94 6.89
C PRO A 209 18.11 21.81 6.41
N GLN A 210 19.34 21.70 6.95
CA GLN A 210 20.27 20.62 6.62
C GLN A 210 19.76 19.25 7.08
N LEU A 211 19.19 19.15 8.27
CA LEU A 211 18.62 17.90 8.79
C LEU A 211 17.33 17.52 8.08
N GLN A 212 16.50 18.49 7.69
CA GLN A 212 15.30 18.27 6.87
C GLN A 212 15.68 17.68 5.50
N GLU A 213 16.68 18.25 4.83
CA GLU A 213 17.19 17.75 3.55
C GLU A 213 17.81 16.36 3.69
N ALA A 214 18.58 16.11 4.75
CA ALA A 214 19.12 14.78 5.04
C ALA A 214 18.02 13.74 5.23
N LEU A 215 16.94 14.06 5.93
CA LEU A 215 15.77 13.18 6.09
C LEU A 215 15.11 12.88 4.75
N LEU A 216 14.80 13.91 3.95
CA LEU A 216 14.10 13.77 2.68
C LEU A 216 14.94 12.97 1.67
N SER A 217 16.24 13.32 1.53
CA SER A 217 17.12 12.62 0.61
C SER A 217 17.40 11.19 1.02
N SER A 218 17.60 10.91 2.32
CA SER A 218 17.78 9.55 2.81
C SER A 218 16.52 8.70 2.64
N ALA A 219 15.33 9.28 2.89
CA ALA A 219 14.06 8.59 2.70
C ALA A 219 13.83 8.23 1.23
N LYS A 220 14.16 9.14 0.31
CA LYS A 220 14.09 8.90 -1.13
C LYS A 220 15.04 7.79 -1.56
N GLU A 221 16.33 7.89 -1.22
CA GLU A 221 17.34 6.91 -1.60
C GLU A 221 17.04 5.50 -1.05
N ALA A 222 16.55 5.43 0.19
CA ALA A 222 16.11 4.17 0.77
C ALA A 222 14.87 3.59 0.06
N GLY A 223 13.98 4.45 -0.42
CA GLY A 223 12.83 4.06 -1.25
C GLY A 223 13.26 3.52 -2.61
N ASP A 224 14.19 4.19 -3.30
CA ASP A 224 14.73 3.75 -4.58
C ASP A 224 15.43 2.38 -4.43
N TYR A 225 16.21 2.21 -3.36
CA TYR A 225 16.82 0.92 -3.01
C TYR A 225 15.77 -0.17 -2.77
N GLN A 226 14.70 0.15 -2.05
CA GLN A 226 13.64 -0.81 -1.74
C GLN A 226 12.85 -1.21 -2.98
N ARG A 227 12.50 -0.27 -3.87
CA ARG A 227 11.86 -0.55 -5.15
C ARG A 227 12.66 -1.55 -5.99
N LYS A 228 13.99 -1.38 -6.03
CA LYS A 228 14.90 -2.31 -6.71
C LYS A 228 14.85 -3.70 -6.08
N LEU A 229 14.95 -3.80 -4.76
CA LEU A 229 14.89 -5.10 -4.07
C LEU A 229 13.56 -5.82 -4.31
N VAL A 230 12.43 -5.10 -4.23
CA VAL A 230 11.11 -5.68 -4.46
C VAL A 230 11.01 -6.25 -5.87
N ALA A 231 11.50 -5.51 -6.87
CA ALA A 231 11.51 -5.97 -8.26
C ALA A 231 12.40 -7.21 -8.45
N GLU A 232 13.59 -7.24 -7.85
CA GLU A 232 14.54 -8.37 -7.94
C GLU A 232 14.03 -9.63 -7.22
N ASP A 233 13.29 -9.48 -6.12
CA ASP A 233 12.83 -10.59 -5.31
C ASP A 233 11.49 -11.18 -5.81
N GLN A 234 10.77 -10.51 -6.70
CA GLN A 234 9.44 -10.93 -7.14
C GLN A 234 9.38 -12.38 -7.62
N GLN A 235 10.29 -12.77 -8.53
CA GLN A 235 10.30 -14.13 -9.06
C GLN A 235 10.68 -15.16 -8.00
N LYS A 236 11.65 -14.86 -7.15
CA LYS A 236 12.06 -15.73 -6.02
C LYS A 236 10.91 -15.98 -5.04
N ILE A 237 10.11 -14.95 -4.77
CA ILE A 237 8.93 -15.06 -3.91
C ILE A 237 7.89 -15.98 -4.54
N ILE A 238 7.60 -15.79 -5.84
CA ILE A 238 6.66 -16.67 -6.59
C ILE A 238 7.12 -18.11 -6.55
N ASP A 239 8.39 -18.36 -6.79
CA ASP A 239 8.96 -19.71 -6.80
C ASP A 239 8.91 -20.34 -5.41
N GLY A 240 9.28 -19.57 -4.36
CA GLY A 240 9.16 -20.01 -2.97
C GLY A 240 7.72 -20.35 -2.55
N MET A 241 6.73 -19.58 -3.01
CA MET A 241 5.31 -19.89 -2.75
C MET A 241 4.89 -21.20 -3.45
N LYS A 242 5.34 -21.43 -4.70
CA LYS A 242 5.08 -22.70 -5.40
C LYS A 242 5.72 -23.89 -4.67
N GLU A 243 6.96 -23.75 -4.22
CA GLU A 243 7.66 -24.77 -3.42
C GLU A 243 6.93 -25.04 -2.09
N ALA A 244 6.30 -24.01 -1.49
CA ALA A 244 5.45 -24.15 -0.31
C ALA A 244 4.07 -24.77 -0.61
N GLY A 245 3.76 -25.10 -1.87
CA GLY A 245 2.52 -25.75 -2.27
C GLY A 245 1.38 -24.80 -2.66
N VAL A 246 1.65 -23.51 -2.85
CA VAL A 246 0.67 -22.55 -3.37
C VAL A 246 0.55 -22.69 -4.88
N GLU A 247 -0.67 -22.85 -5.38
CA GLU A 247 -0.96 -22.77 -6.81
C GLU A 247 -0.99 -21.29 -7.25
N VAL A 248 -0.02 -20.91 -8.10
CA VAL A 248 0.11 -19.54 -8.59
C VAL A 248 -0.45 -19.42 -10.00
N LEU A 249 -1.43 -18.56 -10.16
CA LEU A 249 -2.10 -18.27 -11.42
C LEU A 249 -1.60 -16.94 -11.99
N THR A 250 -1.09 -17.00 -13.21
CA THR A 250 -0.62 -15.83 -13.98
C THR A 250 -1.56 -15.47 -15.14
N ASP A 251 -2.36 -16.44 -15.59
CA ASP A 251 -3.34 -16.27 -16.68
C ASP A 251 -4.66 -15.75 -16.09
N ILE A 252 -4.71 -14.42 -15.89
CA ILE A 252 -5.84 -13.70 -15.29
C ILE A 252 -6.50 -12.81 -16.35
N ASP A 253 -7.82 -12.92 -16.49
CA ASP A 253 -8.58 -12.00 -17.35
C ASP A 253 -8.74 -10.61 -16.69
N ARG A 254 -7.65 -9.86 -16.67
CA ARG A 254 -7.63 -8.50 -16.09
C ARG A 254 -8.61 -7.56 -16.76
N LYS A 255 -8.89 -7.80 -18.06
CA LYS A 255 -9.86 -7.03 -18.80
C LYS A 255 -11.27 -7.26 -18.25
N ALA A 256 -11.66 -8.48 -17.97
CA ALA A 256 -12.95 -8.78 -17.35
C ALA A 256 -13.11 -8.09 -15.97
N PHE A 257 -12.04 -8.02 -15.16
CA PHE A 257 -12.06 -7.27 -13.89
C PHE A 257 -12.26 -5.77 -14.12
N SER A 258 -11.54 -5.17 -15.06
CA SER A 258 -11.70 -3.75 -15.39
C SER A 258 -13.08 -3.45 -15.96
N ASP A 259 -13.57 -4.29 -16.88
CA ASP A 259 -14.90 -4.13 -17.50
C ASP A 259 -16.03 -4.25 -16.46
N ALA A 260 -15.90 -5.16 -15.49
CA ALA A 260 -16.91 -5.31 -14.41
C ALA A 260 -17.01 -4.05 -13.54
N LEU A 261 -15.92 -3.34 -13.32
CA LEU A 261 -15.93 -2.07 -12.58
C LEU A 261 -16.50 -0.92 -13.42
N GLY A 262 -16.21 -0.89 -14.73
CA GLY A 262 -16.51 0.26 -15.58
C GLY A 262 -15.97 1.55 -14.96
N SER A 263 -16.81 2.59 -14.89
CA SER A 263 -16.48 3.85 -14.20
C SER A 263 -16.88 3.89 -12.73
N GLN A 264 -17.59 2.90 -12.22
CA GLN A 264 -18.31 2.98 -10.94
C GLN A 264 -17.43 3.41 -9.75
N VAL A 265 -16.21 2.85 -9.62
CA VAL A 265 -15.31 3.19 -8.52
C VAL A 265 -14.67 4.56 -8.71
N ARG A 266 -14.35 4.94 -9.96
CA ARG A 266 -13.88 6.31 -10.29
C ARG A 266 -14.97 7.35 -10.01
N ASP A 267 -16.22 7.08 -10.39
CA ASP A 267 -17.36 7.97 -10.14
C ASP A 267 -17.63 8.11 -8.64
N MET A 268 -17.51 7.03 -7.89
CA MET A 268 -17.60 7.04 -6.42
C MET A 268 -16.49 7.92 -5.81
N PHE A 269 -15.24 7.78 -6.27
CA PHE A 269 -14.14 8.63 -5.83
C PHE A 269 -14.43 10.11 -6.10
N LEU A 270 -14.86 10.46 -7.32
CA LEU A 270 -15.16 11.84 -7.71
C LEU A 270 -16.36 12.42 -6.95
N LYS A 271 -17.37 11.61 -6.65
CA LYS A 271 -18.51 12.03 -5.82
C LYS A 271 -18.06 12.42 -4.42
N ASP A 272 -17.20 11.61 -3.80
CA ASP A 272 -16.73 11.82 -2.43
C ASP A 272 -15.59 12.86 -2.37
N ASN A 273 -14.90 13.09 -3.49
CA ASN A 273 -13.75 13.99 -3.62
C ASN A 273 -13.82 14.81 -4.92
N PRO A 274 -14.76 15.76 -5.05
CA PRO A 274 -14.90 16.55 -6.30
C PRO A 274 -13.60 17.27 -6.71
N GLN A 275 -12.82 17.72 -5.73
CA GLN A 275 -11.50 18.35 -5.93
C GLN A 275 -10.43 17.35 -6.44
N GLY A 276 -10.70 16.06 -6.43
CA GLY A 276 -9.81 15.02 -6.94
C GLY A 276 -9.87 14.82 -8.45
N ALA A 277 -10.77 15.52 -9.16
CA ALA A 277 -10.94 15.37 -10.62
C ALA A 277 -9.66 15.74 -11.37
N ASP A 278 -9.03 16.85 -11.01
CA ASP A 278 -7.78 17.30 -11.64
C ASP A 278 -6.63 16.33 -11.36
N LEU A 279 -6.58 15.73 -10.18
CA LEU A 279 -5.58 14.72 -9.84
C LEU A 279 -5.80 13.45 -10.65
N LEU A 280 -7.03 12.98 -10.77
CA LEU A 280 -7.36 11.80 -11.57
C LEU A 280 -6.97 12.01 -13.05
N LYS A 281 -7.29 13.18 -13.60
CA LYS A 281 -6.86 13.57 -14.95
C LYS A 281 -5.35 13.63 -15.06
N ALA A 282 -4.66 14.23 -14.08
CA ALA A 282 -3.20 14.32 -14.08
C ALA A 282 -2.54 12.93 -14.02
N VAL A 283 -3.14 11.93 -13.32
CA VAL A 283 -2.68 10.55 -13.37
C VAL A 283 -2.77 9.98 -14.78
N ASP A 284 -3.92 10.17 -15.46
CA ASP A 284 -4.14 9.64 -16.81
C ASP A 284 -3.16 10.26 -17.85
N GLU A 285 -2.69 11.51 -17.62
CA GLU A 285 -1.76 12.27 -18.48
C GLU A 285 -0.27 11.92 -18.26
N VAL A 286 0.11 11.23 -17.18
CA VAL A 286 1.50 10.80 -16.94
C VAL A 286 1.92 9.80 -18.04
N GLN A 287 3.02 10.11 -18.76
CA GLN A 287 3.57 9.27 -19.83
C GLN A 287 4.65 8.31 -19.33
#